data_9312bdaca0b51745fe20e64ff8b667c4
#
_entry.id   9312bdaca0b51745fe20e64ff8b667c4
#
_cell.length_a   1.000
_cell.length_b   1.000
_cell.length_c   1.000
_cell.angle_alpha   90.00
_cell.angle_beta   90.00
_cell.angle_gamma   90.00
#
_symmetry.space_group_name_H-M   'P 1'
#
loop_
_entity.id
_entity.type
_entity.pdbx_description
1 polymer ?
#
loop_
_entity_poly.entity_id
_entity_poly.type
_entity_poly.pdbx_seq_one_letter_code
_entity_poly.pdbx_strand_id
1 'polypeptide(L)'
;MKLNRHFLSGTVFGALLTGGLSYYLQSVSAAGNEAKVLLENDRVRVRQVSFQPGVRPGPHTHPYAHVGVILDEGSLGFAEKGKKDETVNFKSGDAGWRDANVTHEVFNAGKKPIRVVEVELKK
;
A
#
# COMPACT_ATOMS: atom_id res chain seq x y z
N MET A 1 10.97 -4.39 25.49
CA MET A 1 12.16 -4.60 24.64
C MET A 1 12.47 -3.29 23.94
N LYS A 2 13.57 -2.64 24.28
CA LYS A 2 14.01 -1.43 23.57
C LYS A 2 14.48 -1.86 22.19
N LEU A 3 13.71 -1.55 21.15
CA LEU A 3 14.20 -1.70 19.79
C LEU A 3 15.41 -0.77 19.64
N ASN A 4 16.53 -1.35 19.41
CA ASN A 4 17.76 -0.58 19.33
C ASN A 4 17.72 0.26 18.04
N ARG A 5 17.48 1.55 18.19
CA ARG A 5 17.41 2.50 17.08
C ARG A 5 18.67 2.46 16.20
N HIS A 6 19.79 2.10 16.80
CA HIS A 6 21.06 1.98 16.07
C HIS A 6 21.09 0.78 15.12
N PHE A 7 20.41 -0.31 15.47
CA PHE A 7 20.32 -1.48 14.59
C PHE A 7 19.47 -1.16 13.34
N LEU A 8 18.36 -0.45 13.50
CA LEU A 8 17.52 -0.03 12.37
C LEU A 8 18.26 0.96 11.46
N SER A 9 18.98 1.91 12.03
CA SER A 9 19.72 2.88 11.22
C SER A 9 20.93 2.23 10.52
N GLY A 10 21.59 1.28 11.16
CA GLY A 10 22.70 0.53 10.56
C GLY A 10 22.24 -0.36 9.41
N THR A 11 21.08 -1.00 9.54
CA THR A 11 20.51 -1.84 8.48
C THR A 11 20.09 -1.02 7.26
N VAL A 12 19.50 0.14 7.49
CA VAL A 12 19.13 1.07 6.42
C VAL A 12 20.39 1.57 5.68
N PHE A 13 21.44 1.87 6.43
CA PHE A 13 22.70 2.34 5.83
C PHE A 13 23.42 1.23 5.07
N GLY A 14 23.40 -0.01 5.58
CA GLY A 14 23.97 -1.17 4.88
C GLY A 14 23.22 -1.48 3.58
N ALA A 15 21.91 -1.27 3.53
CA ALA A 15 21.10 -1.45 2.34
C ALA A 15 21.38 -0.39 1.25
N LEU A 16 21.89 0.79 1.62
CA LEU A 16 22.32 1.84 0.69
C LEU A 16 23.48 1.45 -0.20
N LEU A 17 24.37 0.57 0.29
CA LEU A 17 25.59 0.15 -0.40
C LEU A 17 25.41 -1.10 -1.25
N THR A 18 24.26 -1.77 -1.13
CA THR A 18 23.93 -2.99 -1.88
C THR A 18 22.57 -2.79 -2.56
N GLY A 19 22.32 -3.40 -3.70
CA GLY A 19 21.06 -3.29 -4.44
C GLY A 19 19.76 -3.49 -3.62
N GLY A 20 19.88 -3.96 -2.36
CA GLY A 20 18.77 -4.08 -1.40
C GLY A 20 18.11 -2.74 -1.01
N LEU A 21 18.83 -1.60 -1.11
CA LEU A 21 18.26 -0.30 -0.80
C LEU A 21 17.20 0.14 -1.82
N SER A 22 17.43 -0.10 -3.11
CA SER A 22 16.43 0.20 -4.16
C SER A 22 15.12 -0.51 -3.87
N TYR A 23 15.21 -1.70 -3.33
CA TYR A 23 14.07 -2.52 -2.96
C TYR A 23 13.32 -1.94 -1.75
N TYR A 24 14.06 -1.45 -0.76
CA TYR A 24 13.50 -0.82 0.42
C TYR A 24 12.82 0.53 0.09
N LEU A 25 13.46 1.36 -0.73
CA LEU A 25 12.88 2.64 -1.15
C LEU A 25 11.61 2.49 -1.98
N GLN A 26 11.46 1.40 -2.74
CA GLN A 26 10.24 1.10 -3.47
C GLN A 26 9.05 0.73 -2.56
N SER A 27 9.31 0.38 -1.30
CA SER A 27 8.28 0.00 -0.35
C SER A 27 7.71 1.18 0.45
N VAL A 28 8.32 2.36 0.38
CA VAL A 28 7.90 3.54 1.15
C VAL A 28 7.20 4.55 0.24
N SER A 29 5.99 4.93 0.60
CA SER A 29 5.25 5.99 -0.06
C SER A 29 5.69 7.36 0.46
N ALA A 30 5.82 8.34 -0.45
CA ALA A 30 6.24 9.71 -0.12
C ALA A 30 5.27 10.45 0.83
N ALA A 31 4.03 10.02 0.99
CA ALA A 31 3.00 10.69 1.77
C ALA A 31 2.69 10.04 3.12
N GLY A 32 3.61 9.28 3.69
CA GLY A 32 3.47 8.65 5.00
C GLY A 32 2.71 7.33 5.02
N ASN A 33 2.14 6.90 3.89
CA ASN A 33 1.67 5.54 3.73
C ASN A 33 2.88 4.61 3.51
N GLU A 34 2.77 3.37 3.95
CA GLU A 34 3.81 2.36 3.75
C GLU A 34 3.30 1.25 2.85
N ALA A 35 4.14 0.79 1.93
CA ALA A 35 3.89 -0.39 1.13
C ALA A 35 5.06 -1.36 1.29
N LYS A 36 4.76 -2.59 1.68
CA LYS A 36 5.74 -3.66 1.89
C LYS A 36 5.42 -4.83 0.98
N VAL A 37 6.39 -5.27 0.19
CA VAL A 37 6.27 -6.50 -0.60
C VAL A 37 6.42 -7.70 0.34
N LEU A 38 5.40 -8.55 0.35
CA LEU A 38 5.35 -9.77 1.17
C LEU A 38 5.82 -10.99 0.39
N LEU A 39 5.47 -11.04 -0.90
CA LEU A 39 5.80 -12.13 -1.81
C LEU A 39 5.80 -11.60 -3.24
N GLU A 40 6.75 -12.05 -4.03
CA GLU A 40 6.76 -11.78 -5.46
C GLU A 40 7.34 -12.96 -6.24
N ASN A 41 6.68 -13.31 -7.34
CA ASN A 41 7.15 -14.27 -8.31
C ASN A 41 6.72 -13.85 -9.73
N ASP A 42 6.84 -14.72 -10.69
CA ASP A 42 6.46 -14.45 -12.09
C ASP A 42 4.95 -14.28 -12.32
N ARG A 43 4.12 -14.72 -11.38
CA ARG A 43 2.65 -14.73 -11.48
C ARG A 43 1.97 -13.63 -10.66
N VAL A 44 2.49 -13.34 -9.48
CA VAL A 44 1.86 -12.40 -8.54
C VAL A 44 2.89 -11.53 -7.85
N ARG A 45 2.45 -10.34 -7.46
CA ARG A 45 3.11 -9.53 -6.44
C ARG A 45 2.10 -9.26 -5.32
N VAL A 46 2.46 -9.65 -4.11
CA VAL A 46 1.65 -9.44 -2.91
C VAL A 46 2.29 -8.35 -2.07
N ARG A 47 1.53 -7.31 -1.79
CA ARG A 47 1.97 -6.18 -0.96
C ARG A 47 1.03 -5.96 0.19
N GLN A 48 1.55 -5.54 1.33
CA GLN A 48 0.75 -4.92 2.38
C GLN A 48 0.91 -3.41 2.28
N VAL A 49 -0.20 -2.70 2.18
CA VAL A 49 -0.25 -1.25 2.18
C VAL A 49 -0.92 -0.78 3.45
N SER A 50 -0.31 0.20 4.13
CA SER A 50 -0.87 0.86 5.31
C SER A 50 -1.31 2.27 4.94
N PHE A 51 -2.59 2.55 5.08
CA PHE A 51 -3.18 3.86 4.83
C PHE A 51 -3.33 4.62 6.14
N GLN A 52 -2.61 5.73 6.28
CA GLN A 52 -2.67 6.57 7.46
C GLN A 52 -3.83 7.57 7.35
N PRO A 53 -4.54 7.87 8.47
CA PRO A 53 -5.58 8.88 8.47
C PRO A 53 -5.08 10.26 8.02
N GLY A 54 -5.87 10.95 7.21
CA GLY A 54 -5.56 12.31 6.75
C GLY A 54 -4.48 12.40 5.67
N VAL A 55 -3.94 11.28 5.20
CA VAL A 55 -2.94 11.24 4.13
C VAL A 55 -3.62 11.07 2.78
N ARG A 56 -3.34 11.99 1.86
CA ARG A 56 -3.79 11.94 0.46
C ARG A 56 -2.56 11.67 -0.42
N PRO A 57 -2.31 10.40 -0.80
CA PRO A 57 -1.09 10.04 -1.54
C PRO A 57 -1.08 10.53 -2.99
N GLY A 58 -2.22 10.92 -3.52
CA GLY A 58 -2.39 11.30 -4.90
C GLY A 58 -2.72 10.12 -5.83
N PRO A 59 -3.07 10.44 -7.09
CA PRO A 59 -3.43 9.41 -8.06
C PRO A 59 -2.24 8.52 -8.42
N HIS A 60 -2.52 7.23 -8.60
CA HIS A 60 -1.57 6.24 -9.07
C HIS A 60 -2.25 5.25 -10.00
N THR A 61 -1.45 4.53 -10.76
CA THR A 61 -1.93 3.54 -11.73
C THR A 61 -1.22 2.22 -11.47
N HIS A 62 -1.98 1.14 -11.36
CA HIS A 62 -1.41 -0.20 -11.29
C HIS A 62 -1.35 -0.81 -12.70
N PRO A 63 -0.19 -1.35 -13.13
CA PRO A 63 -0.08 -2.00 -14.43
C PRO A 63 -0.81 -3.36 -14.47
N TYR A 64 -1.14 -3.91 -13.32
CA TYR A 64 -1.80 -5.20 -13.17
C TYR A 64 -3.15 -5.06 -12.47
N ALA A 65 -4.08 -5.92 -12.86
CA ALA A 65 -5.30 -6.11 -12.06
C ALA A 65 -4.94 -6.66 -10.68
N HIS A 66 -5.70 -6.30 -9.67
CA HIS A 66 -5.42 -6.74 -8.32
C HIS A 66 -6.67 -6.95 -7.47
N VAL A 67 -6.52 -7.80 -6.48
CA VAL A 67 -7.45 -7.95 -5.36
C VAL A 67 -6.88 -7.21 -4.16
N GLY A 68 -7.69 -6.37 -3.52
CA GLY A 68 -7.39 -5.81 -2.21
C GLY A 68 -8.16 -6.56 -1.14
N VAL A 69 -7.47 -7.06 -0.11
CA VAL A 69 -8.08 -7.71 1.06
C VAL A 69 -7.84 -6.82 2.28
N ILE A 70 -8.91 -6.43 2.93
CA ILE A 70 -8.90 -5.54 4.10
C ILE A 70 -8.47 -6.32 5.34
N LEU A 71 -7.43 -5.86 6.02
CA LEU A 71 -6.98 -6.45 7.28
C LEU A 71 -7.62 -5.75 8.49
N ASP A 72 -7.74 -4.45 8.45
CA ASP A 72 -8.32 -3.65 9.53
C ASP A 72 -9.62 -2.98 9.08
N GLU A 73 -10.68 -3.10 9.84
CA GLU A 73 -11.94 -2.42 9.54
C GLU A 73 -11.77 -0.90 9.54
N GLY A 74 -12.50 -0.22 8.67
CA GLY A 74 -12.48 1.23 8.55
C GLY A 74 -13.06 1.73 7.24
N SER A 75 -12.85 3.01 6.96
CA SER A 75 -13.37 3.68 5.77
C SER A 75 -12.25 4.07 4.83
N LEU A 76 -12.31 3.60 3.60
CA LEU A 76 -11.44 4.05 2.51
C LEU A 76 -12.20 4.95 1.55
N GLY A 77 -11.56 6.02 1.14
CA GLY A 77 -12.01 6.89 0.08
C GLY A 77 -11.34 6.53 -1.24
N PHE A 78 -12.10 6.66 -2.31
CA PHE A 78 -11.65 6.43 -3.68
C PHE A 78 -11.93 7.66 -4.52
N ALA A 79 -10.92 8.16 -5.21
CA ALA A 79 -11.04 9.28 -6.12
C ALA A 79 -10.53 8.87 -7.51
N GLU A 80 -11.32 9.13 -8.53
CA GLU A 80 -10.97 8.94 -9.93
C GLU A 80 -11.28 10.22 -10.69
N LYS A 81 -10.43 10.58 -11.64
CA LYS A 81 -10.63 11.78 -12.46
C LYS A 81 -11.99 11.76 -13.16
N GLY A 82 -12.73 12.84 -13.02
CA GLY A 82 -14.06 12.98 -13.64
C GLY A 82 -15.20 12.28 -12.92
N LYS A 83 -14.94 11.65 -11.78
CA LYS A 83 -15.95 11.04 -10.92
C LYS A 83 -16.00 11.73 -9.56
N LYS A 84 -17.14 11.64 -8.88
CA LYS A 84 -17.26 12.06 -7.50
C LYS A 84 -16.52 11.09 -6.60
N ASP A 85 -15.83 11.60 -5.58
CA ASP A 85 -15.17 10.76 -4.56
C ASP A 85 -16.22 9.87 -3.87
N GLU A 86 -15.84 8.63 -3.66
CA GLU A 86 -16.66 7.62 -2.98
C GLU A 86 -15.97 7.20 -1.69
N THR A 87 -16.73 7.03 -0.62
CA THR A 87 -16.25 6.46 0.65
C THR A 87 -16.98 5.16 0.92
N VAL A 88 -16.22 4.11 1.19
CA VAL A 88 -16.73 2.77 1.48
C VAL A 88 -16.26 2.32 2.84
N ASN A 89 -17.19 1.81 3.65
CA ASN A 89 -16.90 1.19 4.94
C ASN A 89 -16.61 -0.29 4.74
N PHE A 90 -15.46 -0.72 5.24
CA PHE A 90 -15.00 -2.09 5.14
C PHE A 90 -14.88 -2.76 6.49
N LYS A 91 -15.09 -4.07 6.50
CA LYS A 91 -14.76 -4.96 7.61
C LYS A 91 -13.50 -5.75 7.30
N SER A 92 -12.80 -6.21 8.34
CA SER A 92 -11.69 -7.14 8.18
C SER A 92 -12.13 -8.38 7.39
N GLY A 93 -11.36 -8.75 6.38
CA GLY A 93 -11.66 -9.86 5.46
C GLY A 93 -12.47 -9.47 4.22
N ASP A 94 -13.01 -8.27 4.14
CA ASP A 94 -13.63 -7.79 2.91
C ASP A 94 -12.60 -7.73 1.78
N ALA A 95 -13.04 -7.99 0.57
CA ALA A 95 -12.17 -7.95 -0.60
C ALA A 95 -12.80 -7.16 -1.75
N GLY A 96 -11.96 -6.46 -2.50
CA GLY A 96 -12.36 -5.71 -3.68
C GLY A 96 -11.46 -6.02 -4.87
N TRP A 97 -11.99 -5.79 -6.06
CA TRP A 97 -11.28 -5.95 -7.33
C TRP A 97 -11.01 -4.59 -7.98
N ARG A 98 -9.86 -4.47 -8.60
CA ARG A 98 -9.53 -3.35 -9.48
C ARG A 98 -8.89 -3.84 -10.77
N ASP A 99 -9.36 -3.34 -11.90
CA ASP A 99 -8.79 -3.66 -13.21
C ASP A 99 -7.41 -3.04 -13.39
N ALA A 100 -6.63 -3.62 -14.29
CA ALA A 100 -5.34 -3.08 -14.71
C ALA A 100 -5.51 -1.70 -15.38
N ASN A 101 -4.49 -0.85 -15.23
CA ASN A 101 -4.37 0.45 -15.88
C ASN A 101 -5.46 1.47 -15.47
N VAL A 102 -6.15 1.24 -14.37
CA VAL A 102 -7.03 2.25 -13.78
C VAL A 102 -6.22 3.22 -12.94
N THR A 103 -6.34 4.51 -13.22
CA THR A 103 -5.73 5.58 -12.42
C THR A 103 -6.71 6.03 -11.36
N HIS A 104 -6.33 5.89 -10.11
CA HIS A 104 -7.13 6.25 -8.96
C HIS A 104 -6.28 6.72 -7.78
N GLU A 105 -6.91 7.37 -6.84
CA GLU A 105 -6.35 7.61 -5.52
C GLU A 105 -7.14 6.80 -4.49
N VAL A 106 -6.44 6.15 -3.56
CA VAL A 106 -7.04 5.52 -2.39
C VAL A 106 -6.50 6.20 -1.15
N PHE A 107 -7.37 6.59 -0.25
CA PHE A 107 -7.00 7.28 0.98
C PHE A 107 -7.83 6.78 2.16
N ASN A 108 -7.30 6.94 3.35
CA ASN A 108 -8.01 6.61 4.58
C ASN A 108 -8.97 7.75 4.92
N ALA A 109 -10.27 7.48 4.85
CA ALA A 109 -11.34 8.43 5.18
C ALA A 109 -11.77 8.34 6.67
N GLY A 110 -11.16 7.45 7.45
CA GLY A 110 -11.43 7.26 8.87
C GLY A 110 -10.38 7.91 9.77
N LYS A 111 -10.32 7.43 11.01
CA LYS A 111 -9.46 7.98 12.07
C LYS A 111 -8.37 7.04 12.55
N LYS A 112 -8.39 5.78 12.12
CA LYS A 112 -7.41 4.75 12.50
C LYS A 112 -6.69 4.26 11.25
N PRO A 113 -5.42 3.84 11.34
CA PRO A 113 -4.72 3.22 10.22
C PRO A 113 -5.47 1.98 9.70
N ILE A 114 -5.43 1.79 8.38
CA ILE A 114 -6.02 0.63 7.70
C ILE A 114 -4.94 -0.06 6.91
N ARG A 115 -4.76 -1.37 7.14
CA ARG A 115 -3.89 -2.22 6.34
C ARG A 115 -4.72 -2.99 5.31
N VAL A 116 -4.17 -3.08 4.13
CA VAL A 116 -4.75 -3.81 3.01
C VAL A 116 -3.67 -4.71 2.42
N VAL A 117 -4.00 -5.96 2.13
CA VAL A 117 -3.14 -6.80 1.29
C VAL A 117 -3.62 -6.69 -0.14
N GLU A 118 -2.74 -6.26 -1.03
CA GLU A 118 -2.97 -6.19 -2.47
C GLU A 118 -2.27 -7.37 -3.15
N VAL A 119 -3.04 -8.16 -3.89
CA VAL A 119 -2.54 -9.25 -4.73
C VAL A 119 -2.62 -8.81 -6.17
N GLU A 120 -1.52 -8.39 -6.75
CA GLU A 120 -1.40 -8.02 -8.16
C GLU A 120 -1.15 -9.25 -9.01
N LEU A 121 -1.93 -9.40 -10.08
CA LEU A 121 -1.87 -10.54 -10.99
C LEU A 121 -1.03 -10.17 -12.22
N LYS A 122 0.15 -10.75 -12.32
CA LYS A 122 1.11 -10.41 -13.40
C LYS A 122 0.78 -11.06 -14.75
N LYS A 123 -0.15 -11.93 -14.80
CA LYS A 123 -0.77 -12.66 -15.95
C LYS A 123 -1.01 -14.12 -15.62
#